data_9ea769e0a2cd510d038cd3b7b561b811
#
_entry.id   9ea769e0a2cd510d038cd3b7b561b811
#
_cell.length_a   1.000
_cell.length_b   1.000
_cell.length_c   1.000
_cell.angle_alpha   90.00
_cell.angle_beta   90.00
_cell.angle_gamma   90.00
#
_symmetry.space_group_name_H-M   'P 1'
#
loop_
_entity.id
_entity.type
_entity.pdbx_description
1 polymer ?
#
loop_
_entity_poly.entity_id
_entity_poly.type
_entity_poly.pdbx_seq_one_letter_code
_entity_poly.pdbx_strand_id
1 'polypeptide(L)'
;RQWILLGVVLSLLACLAVAGTTAVVTKHYMLLSAVVLVGGLLPMFFVFEYRRPQAREIVTLAIMTALCVGVNELCSHTIPLHAGTAFVILTGTCLGPEAGFMVGALSRLLCNFFDGQGPWTPWQMLTWGLLGICFGVIYSRGKRFHNPVRFVIGLAVMAFITVFVVYGGIMNFAAWLMDHAMSPLNSALTKEELLMVYAAGVPYDLTHAGTTALCILLFGHTVIEKLQRIQIKYGI
;
A
#
# COMPACT_ATOMS: atom_id res chain seq x y z
N ARG A 1 -3.11 20.29 -2.10
CA ARG A 1 -4.11 19.28 -2.46
C ARG A 1 -3.67 17.88 -2.01
N GLN A 2 -2.46 17.41 -2.37
CA GLN A 2 -1.91 16.10 -1.99
C GLN A 2 -1.79 15.91 -0.48
N TRP A 3 -1.37 16.93 0.25
CA TRP A 3 -1.30 16.93 1.71
C TRP A 3 -2.68 16.86 2.36
N ILE A 4 -3.71 17.45 1.72
CA ILE A 4 -5.10 17.35 2.19
C ILE A 4 -5.57 15.91 2.04
N LEU A 5 -5.31 15.27 0.90
CA LEU A 5 -5.67 13.87 0.67
C LEU A 5 -4.98 12.93 1.66
N LEU A 6 -3.68 13.11 1.86
CA LEU A 6 -2.94 12.35 2.87
C LEU A 6 -3.53 12.59 4.27
N GLY A 7 -3.83 13.86 4.62
CA GLY A 7 -4.46 14.23 5.87
C GLY A 7 -5.84 13.57 6.06
N VAL A 8 -6.68 13.53 5.02
CA VAL A 8 -7.99 12.86 5.06
C VAL A 8 -7.83 11.36 5.29
N VAL A 9 -6.92 10.71 4.58
CA VAL A 9 -6.67 9.27 4.75
C VAL A 9 -6.11 8.96 6.13
N LEU A 10 -5.14 9.75 6.62
CA LEU A 10 -4.57 9.57 7.95
C LEU A 10 -5.60 9.85 9.06
N SER A 11 -6.46 10.87 8.89
CA SER A 11 -7.53 11.15 9.85
C SER A 11 -8.58 10.05 9.86
N LEU A 12 -8.91 9.48 8.70
CA LEU A 12 -9.79 8.32 8.59
C LEU A 12 -9.21 7.11 9.34
N LEU A 13 -7.91 6.81 9.11
CA LEU A 13 -7.23 5.73 9.81
C LEU A 13 -7.19 5.95 11.33
N ALA A 14 -6.94 7.19 11.77
CA ALA A 14 -6.97 7.54 13.19
C ALA A 14 -8.37 7.37 13.78
N CYS A 15 -9.42 7.83 13.09
CA CYS A 15 -10.81 7.61 13.49
C CYS A 15 -11.16 6.13 13.56
N LEU A 16 -10.71 5.33 12.58
CA LEU A 16 -10.91 3.88 12.57
C LEU A 16 -10.16 3.19 13.72
N ALA A 17 -8.94 3.63 14.04
CA ALA A 17 -8.19 3.13 15.18
C ALA A 17 -8.90 3.42 16.51
N VAL A 18 -9.40 4.65 16.70
CA VAL A 18 -10.17 5.03 17.88
C VAL A 18 -11.51 4.27 17.94
N ALA A 19 -12.23 4.19 16.84
CA ALA A 19 -13.49 3.46 16.75
C ALA A 19 -13.29 1.95 17.00
N GLY A 20 -12.19 1.36 16.51
CA GLY A 20 -11.85 -0.05 16.72
C GLY A 20 -11.62 -0.43 18.18
N THR A 21 -11.32 0.54 19.04
CA THR A 21 -11.17 0.29 20.49
C THR A 21 -12.50 0.24 21.24
N THR A 22 -13.62 0.56 20.60
CA THR A 22 -14.94 0.51 21.22
C THR A 22 -15.60 -0.84 20.97
N ALA A 23 -16.22 -1.43 22.01
CA ALA A 23 -16.87 -2.74 21.97
C ALA A 23 -17.97 -2.88 20.89
N VAL A 24 -18.49 -1.77 20.39
CA VAL A 24 -19.52 -1.74 19.33
C VAL A 24 -18.91 -2.04 17.96
N VAL A 25 -17.70 -1.54 17.70
CA VAL A 25 -17.05 -1.64 16.38
C VAL A 25 -16.45 -3.02 16.15
N THR A 26 -15.97 -3.66 17.21
CA THR A 26 -15.38 -5.00 17.11
C THR A 26 -16.38 -6.08 16.70
N LYS A 27 -17.66 -5.92 17.09
CA LYS A 27 -18.73 -6.82 16.63
C LYS A 27 -19.10 -6.63 15.15
N HIS A 28 -18.68 -5.52 14.53
CA HIS A 28 -19.06 -5.12 13.18
C HIS A 28 -17.85 -4.91 12.28
N TYR A 29 -16.85 -5.79 12.31
CA TYR A 29 -15.66 -5.71 11.47
C TYR A 29 -16.00 -5.53 9.96
N MET A 30 -17.04 -6.21 9.48
CA MET A 30 -17.52 -6.05 8.09
C MET A 30 -17.97 -4.63 7.80
N LEU A 31 -18.66 -3.98 8.75
CA LEU A 31 -19.05 -2.58 8.62
C LEU A 31 -17.81 -1.67 8.61
N LEU A 32 -16.83 -1.95 9.46
CA LEU A 32 -15.58 -1.22 9.49
C LEU A 32 -14.81 -1.35 8.15
N SER A 33 -14.72 -2.55 7.60
CA SER A 33 -14.12 -2.79 6.28
C SER A 33 -14.89 -2.05 5.17
N ALA A 34 -16.22 -1.97 5.24
CA ALA A 34 -17.03 -1.18 4.32
C ALA A 34 -16.76 0.33 4.48
N VAL A 35 -16.58 0.83 5.70
CA VAL A 35 -16.19 2.24 5.94
C VAL A 35 -14.80 2.54 5.37
N VAL A 36 -13.84 1.62 5.49
CA VAL A 36 -12.53 1.74 4.85
C VAL A 36 -12.66 1.79 3.33
N LEU A 37 -13.50 0.93 2.75
CA LEU A 37 -13.75 0.92 1.32
C LEU A 37 -14.36 2.23 0.83
N VAL A 38 -15.45 2.67 1.46
CA VAL A 38 -16.21 3.85 1.05
C VAL A 38 -15.46 5.15 1.38
N GLY A 39 -14.93 5.26 2.59
CA GLY A 39 -14.30 6.49 3.09
C GLY A 39 -12.83 6.66 2.68
N GLY A 40 -12.11 5.56 2.53
CA GLY A 40 -10.67 5.58 2.20
C GLY A 40 -10.37 5.39 0.72
N LEU A 41 -10.99 4.38 0.10
CA LEU A 41 -10.68 4.02 -1.29
C LEU A 41 -11.46 4.86 -2.30
N LEU A 42 -12.79 4.96 -2.18
CA LEU A 42 -13.60 5.65 -3.17
C LEU A 42 -13.21 7.12 -3.41
N PRO A 43 -12.93 7.96 -2.39
CA PRO A 43 -12.52 9.32 -2.63
C PRO A 43 -11.25 9.43 -3.48
N MET A 44 -10.31 8.49 -3.33
CA MET A 44 -9.07 8.47 -4.11
C MET A 44 -9.32 8.11 -5.58
N PHE A 45 -10.22 7.17 -5.84
CA PHE A 45 -10.66 6.86 -7.21
C PHE A 45 -11.36 8.06 -7.85
N PHE A 46 -12.25 8.75 -7.14
CA PHE A 46 -12.89 9.97 -7.63
C PHE A 46 -11.91 11.10 -7.90
N VAL A 47 -10.90 11.29 -7.05
CA VAL A 47 -9.86 12.30 -7.29
C VAL A 47 -9.06 11.99 -8.55
N PHE A 48 -8.74 10.72 -8.77
CA PHE A 48 -8.05 10.28 -9.98
C PHE A 48 -8.92 10.53 -11.22
N GLU A 49 -10.17 10.10 -11.20
CA GLU A 49 -11.12 10.27 -12.32
C GLU A 49 -11.39 11.75 -12.63
N TYR A 50 -11.59 12.57 -11.59
CA TYR A 50 -11.85 14.01 -11.76
C TYR A 50 -10.69 14.76 -12.45
N ARG A 51 -9.48 14.25 -12.33
CA ARG A 51 -8.30 14.78 -13.00
C ARG A 51 -8.32 14.54 -14.51
N ARG A 52 -9.19 13.69 -15.02
CA ARG A 52 -9.29 13.27 -16.43
C ARG A 52 -7.95 12.75 -16.95
N PRO A 53 -7.45 11.63 -16.45
CA PRO A 53 -6.16 11.08 -16.85
C PRO A 53 -6.13 10.81 -18.36
N GLN A 54 -4.97 11.03 -18.98
CA GLN A 54 -4.80 10.72 -20.40
C GLN A 54 -4.76 9.20 -20.61
N ALA A 55 -5.22 8.72 -21.78
CA ALA A 55 -5.19 7.31 -22.11
C ALA A 55 -3.79 6.66 -21.95
N ARG A 56 -2.73 7.41 -22.25
CA ARG A 56 -1.34 6.97 -22.10
C ARG A 56 -0.95 6.75 -20.63
N GLU A 57 -1.46 7.59 -19.74
CA GLU A 57 -1.29 7.43 -18.31
C GLU A 57 -1.99 6.17 -17.81
N ILE A 58 -3.26 5.98 -18.20
CA ILE A 58 -4.04 4.78 -17.84
C ILE A 58 -3.32 3.51 -18.28
N VAL A 59 -2.81 3.48 -19.51
CA VAL A 59 -2.03 2.33 -20.04
C VAL A 59 -0.76 2.10 -19.21
N THR A 60 -0.05 3.19 -18.83
CA THR A 60 1.15 3.06 -17.99
C THR A 60 0.82 2.49 -16.62
N LEU A 61 -0.27 2.96 -15.99
CA LEU A 61 -0.73 2.43 -14.69
C LEU A 61 -1.18 0.96 -14.81
N ALA A 62 -1.88 0.60 -15.89
CA ALA A 62 -2.27 -0.79 -16.14
C ALA A 62 -1.05 -1.72 -16.27
N ILE A 63 -0.01 -1.29 -16.99
CA ILE A 63 1.25 -2.03 -17.11
C ILE A 63 1.94 -2.17 -15.74
N MET A 64 2.03 -1.09 -14.97
CA MET A 64 2.63 -1.13 -13.63
C MET A 64 1.84 -2.02 -12.68
N THR A 65 0.51 -2.00 -12.76
CA THR A 65 -0.37 -2.91 -12.00
C THR A 65 -0.12 -4.37 -12.41
N ALA A 66 -0.07 -4.67 -13.70
CA ALA A 66 0.19 -6.03 -14.20
C ALA A 66 1.58 -6.55 -13.77
N LEU A 67 2.62 -5.69 -13.83
CA LEU A 67 3.96 -6.04 -13.34
C LEU A 67 3.95 -6.29 -11.83
N CYS A 68 3.28 -5.42 -11.07
CA CYS A 68 3.14 -5.56 -9.64
C CYS A 68 2.49 -6.91 -9.27
N VAL A 69 1.34 -7.22 -9.88
CA VAL A 69 0.62 -8.48 -9.66
C VAL A 69 1.46 -9.67 -10.09
N GLY A 70 1.98 -9.66 -11.33
CA GLY A 70 2.75 -10.79 -11.88
C GLY A 70 3.98 -11.12 -11.04
N VAL A 71 4.73 -10.10 -10.61
CA VAL A 71 5.91 -10.32 -9.75
C VAL A 71 5.50 -10.75 -8.35
N ASN A 72 4.43 -10.18 -7.79
CA ASN A 72 3.96 -10.57 -6.46
C ASN A 72 3.53 -12.04 -6.44
N GLU A 73 2.68 -12.45 -7.39
CA GLU A 73 2.17 -13.83 -7.47
C GLU A 73 3.28 -14.84 -7.75
N LEU A 74 4.18 -14.52 -8.69
CA LEU A 74 5.33 -15.38 -8.96
C LEU A 74 6.19 -15.58 -7.71
N CYS A 75 6.46 -14.52 -6.97
CA CYS A 75 7.28 -14.60 -5.76
C CYS A 75 6.54 -15.28 -4.61
N SER A 76 5.28 -14.92 -4.35
CA SER A 76 4.52 -15.47 -3.21
C SER A 76 4.26 -16.98 -3.32
N HIS A 77 4.09 -17.49 -4.54
CA HIS A 77 3.84 -18.92 -4.79
C HIS A 77 5.11 -19.77 -4.90
N THR A 78 6.28 -19.15 -5.17
CA THR A 78 7.56 -19.89 -5.28
C THR A 78 8.39 -19.79 -4.01
N ILE A 79 8.52 -18.59 -3.48
CA ILE A 79 9.25 -18.26 -2.25
C ILE A 79 8.32 -17.28 -1.52
N PRO A 80 7.93 -17.45 -0.25
CA PRO A 80 6.93 -16.62 0.42
C PRO A 80 7.40 -15.16 0.57
N LEU A 81 7.58 -14.47 -0.56
CA LEU A 81 8.14 -13.13 -0.68
C LEU A 81 7.13 -12.20 -1.39
N HIS A 82 6.88 -11.04 -0.82
CA HIS A 82 5.96 -10.04 -1.38
C HIS A 82 6.74 -8.93 -2.10
N ALA A 83 7.09 -9.17 -3.36
CA ALA A 83 7.91 -8.25 -4.15
C ALA A 83 7.11 -7.15 -4.88
N GLY A 84 5.79 -7.31 -5.01
CA GLY A 84 4.91 -6.39 -5.74
C GLY A 84 4.93 -4.97 -5.19
N THR A 85 5.03 -4.79 -3.87
CA THR A 85 5.06 -3.49 -3.19
C THR A 85 6.15 -2.56 -3.72
N ALA A 86 7.27 -3.10 -4.21
CA ALA A 86 8.32 -2.30 -4.83
C ALA A 86 7.81 -1.51 -6.05
N PHE A 87 6.97 -2.11 -6.88
CA PHE A 87 6.41 -1.46 -8.07
C PHE A 87 5.40 -0.37 -7.71
N VAL A 88 4.65 -0.54 -6.63
CA VAL A 88 3.77 0.50 -6.07
C VAL A 88 4.58 1.71 -5.65
N ILE A 89 5.65 1.50 -4.88
CA ILE A 89 6.56 2.55 -4.41
C ILE A 89 7.23 3.26 -5.59
N LEU A 90 7.75 2.52 -6.56
CA LEU A 90 8.38 3.08 -7.75
C LEU A 90 7.40 3.89 -8.60
N THR A 91 6.15 3.44 -8.72
CA THR A 91 5.09 4.19 -9.40
C THR A 91 4.79 5.49 -8.68
N GLY A 92 4.56 5.45 -7.36
CA GLY A 92 4.36 6.65 -6.56
C GLY A 92 5.53 7.64 -6.68
N THR A 93 6.75 7.14 -6.56
CA THR A 93 7.99 7.93 -6.67
C THR A 93 8.12 8.65 -8.02
N CYS A 94 7.75 8.00 -9.12
CA CYS A 94 7.92 8.54 -10.46
C CYS A 94 6.69 9.30 -10.94
N LEU A 95 5.49 8.71 -10.83
CA LEU A 95 4.26 9.21 -11.46
C LEU A 95 3.38 10.02 -10.49
N GLY A 96 3.74 10.05 -9.21
CA GLY A 96 3.03 10.82 -8.19
C GLY A 96 2.08 10.01 -7.32
N PRO A 97 1.53 10.65 -6.28
CA PRO A 97 0.79 9.95 -5.23
C PRO A 97 -0.51 9.31 -5.71
N GLU A 98 -1.24 9.96 -6.60
CA GLU A 98 -2.49 9.44 -7.15
C GLU A 98 -2.25 8.18 -7.98
N ALA A 99 -1.22 8.21 -8.83
CA ALA A 99 -0.79 7.05 -9.62
C ALA A 99 -0.31 5.88 -8.74
N GLY A 100 0.51 6.18 -7.73
CA GLY A 100 0.97 5.19 -6.76
C GLY A 100 -0.18 4.55 -5.99
N PHE A 101 -1.17 5.35 -5.57
CA PHE A 101 -2.38 4.83 -4.92
C PHE A 101 -3.15 3.87 -5.82
N MET A 102 -3.41 4.29 -7.07
CA MET A 102 -4.16 3.49 -8.04
C MET A 102 -3.50 2.13 -8.28
N VAL A 103 -2.19 2.14 -8.56
CA VAL A 103 -1.44 0.90 -8.76
C VAL A 103 -1.47 0.03 -7.50
N GLY A 104 -1.26 0.62 -6.31
CA GLY A 104 -1.27 -0.13 -5.06
C GLY A 104 -2.63 -0.78 -4.77
N ALA A 105 -3.71 0.00 -4.81
CA ALA A 105 -5.05 -0.49 -4.52
C ALA A 105 -5.51 -1.55 -5.54
N LEU A 106 -5.33 -1.28 -6.84
CA LEU A 106 -5.74 -2.20 -7.90
C LEU A 106 -4.90 -3.48 -7.90
N SER A 107 -3.57 -3.37 -7.72
CA SER A 107 -2.71 -4.56 -7.66
C SER A 107 -3.13 -5.48 -6.52
N ARG A 108 -3.41 -4.94 -5.33
CA ARG A 108 -3.80 -5.80 -4.22
C ARG A 108 -5.19 -6.42 -4.40
N LEU A 109 -6.12 -5.66 -4.99
CA LEU A 109 -7.41 -6.23 -5.38
C LEU A 109 -7.23 -7.42 -6.34
N LEU A 110 -6.38 -7.27 -7.36
CA LEU A 110 -6.13 -8.32 -8.35
C LEU A 110 -5.37 -9.51 -7.75
N CYS A 111 -4.35 -9.31 -6.91
CA CYS A 111 -3.68 -10.38 -6.20
C CYS A 111 -4.67 -11.23 -5.39
N ASN A 112 -5.63 -10.59 -4.72
CA ASN A 112 -6.62 -11.30 -3.94
C ASN A 112 -7.61 -12.14 -4.76
N PHE A 113 -7.66 -12.02 -6.09
CA PHE A 113 -8.37 -13.00 -6.92
C PHE A 113 -7.60 -14.34 -7.00
N PHE A 114 -6.29 -14.32 -6.78
CA PHE A 114 -5.45 -15.53 -6.71
C PHE A 114 -5.32 -16.03 -5.27
N ASP A 115 -5.09 -15.12 -4.32
CA ASP A 115 -4.86 -15.42 -2.90
C ASP A 115 -6.17 -15.67 -2.11
N GLY A 116 -7.31 -15.25 -2.66
CA GLY A 116 -8.62 -15.26 -2.01
C GLY A 116 -9.07 -13.88 -1.53
N GLN A 117 -10.32 -13.55 -1.86
CA GLN A 117 -10.98 -12.31 -1.41
C GLN A 117 -11.56 -12.47 -0.01
N GLY A 118 -11.50 -11.43 0.78
CA GLY A 118 -12.05 -11.44 2.13
C GLY A 118 -12.22 -10.05 2.75
N PRO A 119 -12.66 -9.98 4.00
CA PRO A 119 -12.85 -8.71 4.69
C PRO A 119 -11.54 -7.95 4.95
N TRP A 120 -10.39 -8.58 4.76
CA TRP A 120 -9.07 -7.98 4.77
C TRP A 120 -8.75 -7.20 3.49
N THR A 121 -9.41 -7.49 2.37
CA THR A 121 -9.12 -6.89 1.06
C THR A 121 -9.15 -5.36 1.08
N PRO A 122 -10.16 -4.67 1.62
CA PRO A 122 -10.17 -3.20 1.69
C PRO A 122 -8.97 -2.61 2.46
N TRP A 123 -8.56 -3.27 3.53
CA TRP A 123 -7.40 -2.86 4.34
C TRP A 123 -6.10 -2.98 3.58
N GLN A 124 -5.92 -4.10 2.87
CA GLN A 124 -4.74 -4.32 2.04
C GLN A 124 -4.67 -3.34 0.87
N MET A 125 -5.80 -3.09 0.18
CA MET A 125 -5.88 -2.10 -0.89
C MET A 125 -5.52 -0.70 -0.40
N LEU A 126 -6.09 -0.29 0.75
CA LEU A 126 -5.80 1.00 1.36
C LEU A 126 -4.32 1.11 1.74
N THR A 127 -3.77 0.09 2.37
CA THR A 127 -2.38 0.12 2.87
C THR A 127 -1.37 0.15 1.72
N TRP A 128 -1.57 -0.65 0.67
CA TRP A 128 -0.73 -0.58 -0.53
C TRP A 128 -0.89 0.76 -1.25
N GLY A 129 -2.10 1.28 -1.34
CA GLY A 129 -2.36 2.62 -1.87
C GLY A 129 -1.67 3.72 -1.07
N LEU A 130 -1.69 3.63 0.27
CA LEU A 130 -0.99 4.56 1.15
C LEU A 130 0.52 4.57 0.93
N LEU A 131 1.14 3.40 0.77
CA LEU A 131 2.56 3.33 0.42
C LEU A 131 2.83 4.11 -0.86
N GLY A 132 2.01 3.92 -1.89
CA GLY A 132 2.11 4.69 -3.15
C GLY A 132 1.98 6.19 -2.94
N ILE A 133 1.01 6.66 -2.12
CA ILE A 133 0.84 8.08 -1.77
C ILE A 133 2.08 8.60 -1.04
N CYS A 134 2.54 7.92 -0.01
CA CYS A 134 3.66 8.37 0.81
C CYS A 134 4.90 8.66 -0.05
N PHE A 135 5.28 7.71 -0.89
CA PHE A 135 6.44 7.88 -1.77
C PHE A 135 6.18 8.90 -2.88
N GLY A 136 4.95 8.98 -3.40
CA GLY A 136 4.57 10.00 -4.36
C GLY A 136 4.65 11.41 -3.78
N VAL A 137 4.19 11.64 -2.55
CA VAL A 137 4.28 12.95 -1.88
C VAL A 137 5.72 13.34 -1.60
N ILE A 138 6.55 12.38 -1.18
CA ILE A 138 7.96 12.65 -0.81
C ILE A 138 8.81 12.95 -2.04
N TYR A 139 8.61 12.22 -3.15
CA TYR A 139 9.56 12.20 -4.27
C TYR A 139 9.04 12.79 -5.58
N SER A 140 7.73 12.92 -5.82
CA SER A 140 7.14 13.29 -7.12
C SER A 140 7.38 14.74 -7.59
N ARG A 141 8.15 15.53 -6.85
CA ARG A 141 8.42 16.94 -7.20
C ARG A 141 9.53 17.12 -8.23
N GLY A 142 9.60 16.29 -9.27
CA GLY A 142 10.41 16.56 -10.47
C GLY A 142 11.93 16.65 -10.25
N LYS A 143 12.46 16.12 -9.16
CA LYS A 143 13.90 16.11 -8.92
C LYS A 143 14.57 15.08 -9.83
N ARG A 144 15.25 15.52 -10.87
CA ARG A 144 16.27 14.71 -11.53
C ARG A 144 17.27 14.28 -10.44
N PHE A 145 17.36 12.98 -10.20
CA PHE A 145 18.23 12.44 -9.17
C PHE A 145 19.68 12.59 -9.63
N HIS A 146 20.44 13.45 -8.97
CA HIS A 146 21.82 13.78 -9.33
C HIS A 146 22.76 12.56 -9.22
N ASN A 147 22.42 11.61 -8.34
CA ASN A 147 23.14 10.34 -8.22
C ASN A 147 22.14 9.18 -8.12
N PRO A 148 21.93 8.44 -9.22
CA PRO A 148 20.90 7.41 -9.28
C PRO A 148 21.15 6.26 -8.29
N VAL A 149 22.38 5.86 -8.05
CA VAL A 149 22.71 4.77 -7.13
C VAL A 149 22.38 5.14 -5.68
N ARG A 150 22.84 6.32 -5.23
CA ARG A 150 22.54 6.80 -3.87
C ARG A 150 21.05 6.99 -3.66
N PHE A 151 20.37 7.44 -4.70
CA PHE A 151 18.91 7.60 -4.65
C PHE A 151 18.21 6.25 -4.45
N VAL A 152 18.57 5.22 -5.23
CA VAL A 152 17.96 3.88 -5.14
C VAL A 152 18.24 3.26 -3.76
N ILE A 153 19.44 3.42 -3.22
CA ILE A 153 19.76 2.94 -1.87
C ILE A 153 18.90 3.67 -0.82
N GLY A 154 18.83 4.99 -0.89
CA GLY A 154 17.98 5.77 0.03
C GLY A 154 16.51 5.40 -0.08
N LEU A 155 16.00 5.19 -1.30
CA LEU A 155 14.64 4.74 -1.56
C LEU A 155 14.38 3.35 -0.96
N ALA A 156 15.31 2.42 -1.10
CA ALA A 156 15.20 1.08 -0.54
C ALA A 156 15.17 1.08 1.00
N VAL A 157 16.02 1.88 1.63
CA VAL A 157 16.02 2.04 3.11
C VAL A 157 14.71 2.66 3.58
N MET A 158 14.24 3.73 2.93
CA MET A 158 12.95 4.34 3.25
C MET A 158 11.79 3.38 3.01
N ALA A 159 11.84 2.59 1.94
CA ALA A 159 10.83 1.57 1.65
C ALA A 159 10.80 0.50 2.73
N PHE A 160 11.94 -0.02 3.17
CA PHE A 160 12.03 -0.97 4.27
C PHE A 160 11.33 -0.44 5.53
N ILE A 161 11.71 0.77 5.96
CA ILE A 161 11.14 1.39 7.17
C ILE A 161 9.63 1.62 7.01
N THR A 162 9.21 2.16 5.87
CA THR A 162 7.80 2.51 5.65
C THR A 162 6.93 1.25 5.52
N VAL A 163 7.40 0.22 4.84
CA VAL A 163 6.66 -1.06 4.76
C VAL A 163 6.58 -1.71 6.13
N PHE A 164 7.68 -1.81 6.85
CA PHE A 164 7.67 -2.40 8.19
C PHE A 164 6.73 -1.66 9.15
N VAL A 165 6.80 -0.32 9.18
CA VAL A 165 6.04 0.49 10.16
C VAL A 165 4.61 0.73 9.69
N VAL A 166 4.39 1.17 8.45
CA VAL A 166 3.06 1.58 7.97
C VAL A 166 2.23 0.37 7.56
N TYR A 167 2.80 -0.50 6.72
CA TYR A 167 2.07 -1.70 6.31
C TYR A 167 1.88 -2.65 7.49
N GLY A 168 2.95 -3.02 8.19
CA GLY A 168 2.88 -3.90 9.36
C GLY A 168 1.97 -3.30 10.44
N GLY A 169 2.11 -2.00 10.72
CA GLY A 169 1.27 -1.31 11.71
C GLY A 169 -0.23 -1.42 11.40
N ILE A 170 -0.64 -1.10 10.18
CA ILE A 170 -2.06 -1.13 9.79
C ILE A 170 -2.58 -2.57 9.67
N MET A 171 -1.81 -3.47 9.05
CA MET A 171 -2.28 -4.83 8.79
C MET A 171 -2.35 -5.68 10.05
N ASN A 172 -1.40 -5.54 10.99
CA ASN A 172 -1.48 -6.23 12.29
C ASN A 172 -2.65 -5.70 13.12
N PHE A 173 -2.91 -4.39 13.07
CA PHE A 173 -4.10 -3.82 13.71
C PHE A 173 -5.40 -4.37 13.09
N ALA A 174 -5.49 -4.43 11.76
CA ALA A 174 -6.64 -4.99 11.07
C ALA A 174 -6.83 -6.48 11.38
N ALA A 175 -5.74 -7.27 11.44
CA ALA A 175 -5.76 -8.67 11.83
C ALA A 175 -6.29 -8.85 13.25
N TRP A 176 -5.81 -8.06 14.21
CA TRP A 176 -6.30 -8.09 15.58
C TRP A 176 -7.80 -7.80 15.69
N LEU A 177 -8.30 -6.80 14.96
CA LEU A 177 -9.74 -6.50 14.91
C LEU A 177 -10.54 -7.64 14.28
N MET A 178 -10.00 -8.27 13.22
CA MET A 178 -10.66 -9.35 12.51
C MET A 178 -10.75 -10.62 13.38
N ASP A 179 -9.64 -11.00 14.01
CA ASP A 179 -9.59 -12.17 14.90
C ASP A 179 -10.61 -12.04 16.05
N HIS A 180 -10.71 -10.82 16.59
CA HIS A 180 -11.67 -10.51 17.64
C HIS A 180 -13.12 -10.59 17.18
N ALA A 181 -13.42 -10.07 15.99
CA ALA A 181 -14.75 -10.11 15.40
C ALA A 181 -15.21 -11.53 15.02
N MET A 182 -14.25 -12.41 14.71
CA MET A 182 -14.49 -13.82 14.34
C MET A 182 -14.47 -14.76 15.55
N SER A 183 -14.00 -14.31 16.70
CA SER A 183 -13.92 -15.14 17.90
C SER A 183 -15.31 -15.34 18.52
N PRO A 184 -15.72 -16.59 18.78
CA PRO A 184 -17.01 -16.87 19.43
C PRO A 184 -17.06 -16.44 20.90
N LEU A 185 -15.92 -16.16 21.52
CA LEU A 185 -15.80 -15.93 22.96
C LEU A 185 -16.06 -14.47 23.40
N ASN A 186 -16.32 -13.53 22.48
CA ASN A 186 -16.61 -12.10 22.80
C ASN A 186 -15.71 -11.53 23.93
N SER A 187 -14.45 -11.92 23.97
CA SER A 187 -13.48 -11.42 24.95
C SER A 187 -13.27 -9.92 24.74
N ALA A 188 -12.97 -9.19 25.83
CA ALA A 188 -12.66 -7.77 25.71
C ALA A 188 -11.33 -7.59 24.96
N LEU A 189 -11.25 -6.59 24.09
CA LEU A 189 -10.00 -6.21 23.43
C LEU A 189 -8.94 -5.84 24.48
N THR A 190 -7.85 -6.61 24.53
CA THR A 190 -6.77 -6.36 25.48
C THR A 190 -5.52 -5.84 24.78
N LYS A 191 -4.73 -5.03 25.52
CA LYS A 191 -3.43 -4.53 25.02
C LYS A 191 -2.43 -5.67 24.85
N GLU A 192 -2.54 -6.68 25.68
CA GLU A 192 -1.70 -7.88 25.66
C GLU A 192 -1.91 -8.68 24.38
N GLU A 193 -3.15 -8.89 23.94
CA GLU A 193 -3.48 -9.53 22.67
C GLU A 193 -2.95 -8.73 21.49
N LEU A 194 -3.14 -7.41 21.50
CA LEU A 194 -2.60 -6.52 20.48
C LEU A 194 -1.08 -6.66 20.35
N LEU A 195 -0.36 -6.63 21.47
CA LEU A 195 1.09 -6.80 21.49
C LEU A 195 1.51 -8.18 20.96
N MET A 196 0.75 -9.23 21.29
CA MET A 196 1.01 -10.58 20.77
C MET A 196 0.82 -10.66 19.25
N VAL A 197 -0.23 -10.05 18.69
CA VAL A 197 -0.45 -10.01 17.24
C VAL A 197 0.69 -9.26 16.54
N TYR A 198 1.11 -8.11 17.07
CA TYR A 198 2.26 -7.38 16.51
C TYR A 198 3.56 -8.19 16.60
N ALA A 199 3.83 -8.82 17.74
CA ALA A 199 5.02 -9.65 17.91
C ALA A 199 5.03 -10.85 16.95
N ALA A 200 3.87 -11.50 16.77
CA ALA A 200 3.72 -12.60 15.81
C ALA A 200 3.86 -12.14 14.35
N GLY A 201 3.47 -10.90 14.03
CA GLY A 201 3.59 -10.30 12.70
C GLY A 201 5.02 -9.91 12.30
N VAL A 202 5.93 -9.67 13.27
CA VAL A 202 7.30 -9.18 12.99
C VAL A 202 8.05 -10.00 11.93
N PRO A 203 8.09 -11.34 11.94
CA PRO A 203 8.81 -12.11 10.93
C PRO A 203 8.27 -11.88 9.51
N TYR A 204 6.95 -11.83 9.37
CA TYR A 204 6.29 -11.55 8.10
C TYR A 204 6.59 -10.12 7.63
N ASP A 205 6.46 -9.14 8.52
CA ASP A 205 6.68 -7.72 8.21
C ASP A 205 8.13 -7.47 7.81
N LEU A 206 9.11 -8.10 8.47
CA LEU A 206 10.53 -8.03 8.11
C LEU A 206 10.79 -8.66 6.74
N THR A 207 10.18 -9.80 6.45
CA THR A 207 10.33 -10.48 5.16
C THR A 207 9.73 -9.62 4.04
N HIS A 208 8.55 -9.04 4.25
CA HIS A 208 7.88 -8.16 3.29
C HIS A 208 8.71 -6.88 3.05
N ALA A 209 9.12 -6.21 4.11
CA ALA A 209 9.96 -5.00 4.02
C ALA A 209 11.30 -5.28 3.35
N GLY A 210 11.97 -6.39 3.73
CA GLY A 210 13.24 -6.81 3.15
C GLY A 210 13.15 -7.14 1.68
N THR A 211 12.12 -7.88 1.28
CA THR A 211 11.87 -8.23 -0.13
C THR A 211 11.59 -6.98 -0.96
N THR A 212 10.77 -6.06 -0.44
CA THR A 212 10.49 -4.78 -1.10
C THR A 212 11.77 -3.98 -1.32
N ALA A 213 12.60 -3.84 -0.29
CA ALA A 213 13.87 -3.13 -0.37
C ALA A 213 14.83 -3.81 -1.37
N LEU A 214 14.93 -5.13 -1.33
CA LEU A 214 15.77 -5.90 -2.27
C LEU A 214 15.31 -5.71 -3.72
N CYS A 215 14.00 -5.79 -3.98
CA CYS A 215 13.44 -5.51 -5.30
C CYS A 215 13.76 -4.11 -5.80
N ILE A 216 13.69 -3.10 -4.93
CA ILE A 216 14.06 -1.72 -5.29
C ILE A 216 15.55 -1.63 -5.59
N LEU A 217 16.42 -2.29 -4.84
CA LEU A 217 17.87 -2.31 -5.12
C LEU A 217 18.19 -2.97 -6.45
N LEU A 218 17.53 -4.08 -6.79
CA LEU A 218 17.80 -4.83 -8.01
C LEU A 218 17.22 -4.16 -9.27
N PHE A 219 15.97 -3.69 -9.19
CA PHE A 219 15.20 -3.24 -10.36
C PHE A 219 14.88 -1.75 -10.36
N GLY A 220 15.03 -1.07 -9.21
CA GLY A 220 14.58 0.31 -9.03
C GLY A 220 15.20 1.28 -10.03
N HIS A 221 16.51 1.20 -10.26
CA HIS A 221 17.17 2.07 -11.24
C HIS A 221 16.57 1.94 -12.64
N THR A 222 16.43 0.71 -13.12
CA THR A 222 15.91 0.43 -14.46
C THR A 222 14.45 0.87 -14.60
N VAL A 223 13.62 0.59 -13.61
CA VAL A 223 12.20 0.97 -13.63
C VAL A 223 12.04 2.49 -13.59
N ILE A 224 12.77 3.18 -12.73
CA ILE A 224 12.76 4.65 -12.63
C ILE A 224 13.16 5.27 -13.97
N GLU A 225 14.25 4.81 -14.58
CA GLU A 225 14.72 5.32 -15.87
C GLU A 225 13.66 5.15 -16.97
N LYS A 226 13.02 4.00 -17.02
CA LYS A 226 11.94 3.73 -18.01
C LYS A 226 10.72 4.62 -17.75
N LEU A 227 10.27 4.75 -16.51
CA LEU A 227 9.13 5.60 -16.17
C LEU A 227 9.42 7.07 -16.46
N GLN A 228 10.61 7.58 -16.14
CA GLN A 228 11.01 8.95 -16.46
C GLN A 228 11.05 9.21 -17.97
N ARG A 229 11.53 8.24 -18.77
CA ARG A 229 11.49 8.34 -20.24
C ARG A 229 10.05 8.41 -20.76
N ILE A 230 9.13 7.62 -20.19
CA ILE A 230 7.71 7.64 -20.54
C ILE A 230 7.10 9.00 -20.18
N GLN A 231 7.39 9.54 -18.99
CA GLN A 231 6.93 10.87 -18.59
C GLN A 231 7.39 11.96 -19.57
N ILE A 232 8.68 12.00 -19.91
CA ILE A 232 9.23 12.99 -20.84
C ILE A 232 8.61 12.83 -22.22
N LYS A 233 8.49 11.61 -22.72
CA LYS A 233 7.98 11.33 -24.08
C LYS A 233 6.51 11.66 -24.24
N TYR A 234 5.72 11.45 -23.21
CA TYR A 234 4.25 11.53 -23.28
C TYR A 234 3.64 12.68 -22.50
N GLY A 235 4.42 13.39 -21.70
CA GLY A 235 3.96 14.53 -20.90
C GLY A 235 2.99 14.15 -19.76
N ILE A 236 3.19 12.96 -19.17
CA ILE A 236 2.34 12.45 -18.09
C ILE A 236 3.02 12.60 -16.73
#